data_b264b8dad22a13230ad8cf36fa1347c4
#
_entry.id   b264b8dad22a13230ad8cf36fa1347c4
#
_cell.length_a   1.000
_cell.length_b   1.000
_cell.length_c   1.000
_cell.angle_alpha   90.00
_cell.angle_beta   90.00
_cell.angle_gamma   90.00
#
_symmetry.space_group_name_H-M   'P 1'
#
loop_
_entity.id
_entity.type
_entity.pdbx_description
1 polymer ?
#
loop_
_entity_poly.entity_id
_entity_poly.type
_entity_poly.pdbx_seq_one_letter_code
_entity_poly.pdbx_strand_id
1 'polypeptide(L)'
;MVERLVPDELWELFQRVVPEAPTRPQGGGRRRHGDREVLAAIVFVATSGCTWPQLPSASFGPSGATAHRRFTEWSKTRVWAKFHRLVLDELGSRGELDWSRCAIDSVNMRALKRGSLTGPNPVDRGKYGSKIHLITERTGLPLSVGISGANVHDSQALIPLVQGIPPVRSRRGRRRRRPGKLHGDKGYDYNHLRRWLRDRRITPRIARKGTDSTQRLGRHRWTIERTMAWLAGCRRLHRRYERKAGHFLAFTSIACTLICYRRLTSTDDTHEASV
;
A
#
# COMPACT_ATOMS: atom_id res chain seq x y z
N MET A 1 -24.27 2.43 -1.59
CA MET A 1 -23.07 2.29 -0.73
C MET A 1 -21.95 1.56 -1.46
N VAL A 2 -22.27 0.43 -2.14
CA VAL A 2 -21.28 -0.37 -2.87
C VAL A 2 -20.60 0.46 -3.97
N GLU A 3 -21.35 1.07 -4.87
CA GLU A 3 -20.82 1.90 -5.97
C GLU A 3 -19.99 3.08 -5.49
N ARG A 4 -20.37 3.72 -4.39
CA ARG A 4 -19.58 4.82 -3.81
C ARG A 4 -18.19 4.38 -3.34
N LEU A 5 -18.03 3.15 -2.83
CA LEU A 5 -16.76 2.62 -2.34
C LEU A 5 -15.97 1.89 -3.43
N VAL A 6 -16.67 1.35 -4.41
CA VAL A 6 -16.11 0.63 -5.56
C VAL A 6 -16.84 1.11 -6.82
N PRO A 7 -16.47 2.30 -7.34
CA PRO A 7 -16.95 2.78 -8.64
C PRO A 7 -16.63 1.80 -9.77
N ASP A 8 -17.27 1.96 -10.92
CA ASP A 8 -17.16 1.03 -12.05
C ASP A 8 -15.71 0.87 -12.52
N GLU A 9 -14.97 1.97 -12.67
CA GLU A 9 -13.57 1.95 -13.12
C GLU A 9 -12.67 1.19 -12.13
N LEU A 10 -12.91 1.35 -10.82
CA LEU A 10 -12.16 0.60 -9.80
C LEU A 10 -12.52 -0.88 -9.82
N TRP A 11 -13.80 -1.18 -10.07
CA TRP A 11 -14.30 -2.54 -10.18
C TRP A 11 -13.72 -3.25 -11.41
N GLU A 12 -13.68 -2.61 -12.57
CA GLU A 12 -13.07 -3.14 -13.80
C GLU A 12 -11.61 -3.54 -13.59
N LEU A 13 -10.84 -2.70 -12.89
CA LEU A 13 -9.47 -3.02 -12.54
C LEU A 13 -9.38 -4.22 -11.59
N PHE A 14 -10.29 -4.32 -10.61
CA PHE A 14 -10.29 -5.42 -9.65
C PHE A 14 -10.69 -6.75 -10.29
N GLN A 15 -11.66 -6.76 -11.19
CA GLN A 15 -12.09 -7.95 -11.93
C GLN A 15 -10.94 -8.66 -12.65
N ARG A 16 -9.95 -7.91 -13.11
CA ARG A 16 -8.77 -8.44 -13.82
C ARG A 16 -7.80 -9.23 -12.92
N VAL A 17 -7.96 -9.17 -11.61
CA VAL A 17 -7.05 -9.81 -10.64
C VAL A 17 -7.75 -10.70 -9.63
N VAL A 18 -9.06 -10.60 -9.48
CA VAL A 18 -9.82 -11.48 -8.60
C VAL A 18 -9.82 -12.90 -9.17
N PRO A 19 -9.54 -13.92 -8.35
CA PRO A 19 -9.62 -15.31 -8.80
C PRO A 19 -11.05 -15.70 -9.16
N GLU A 20 -11.22 -16.50 -10.19
CA GLU A 20 -12.50 -17.09 -10.53
C GLU A 20 -13.09 -17.85 -9.36
N ALA A 21 -14.43 -17.80 -9.26
CA ALA A 21 -15.11 -18.53 -8.22
C ALA A 21 -14.99 -20.05 -8.47
N PRO A 22 -14.62 -20.83 -7.44
CA PRO A 22 -14.55 -22.27 -7.61
C PRO A 22 -15.92 -22.83 -8.02
N THR A 23 -15.94 -23.64 -9.07
CA THR A 23 -17.14 -24.35 -9.52
C THR A 23 -17.55 -25.37 -8.47
N ARG A 24 -18.84 -25.44 -8.15
CA ARG A 24 -19.38 -26.46 -7.24
C ARG A 24 -19.83 -27.67 -8.06
N PRO A 25 -19.18 -28.83 -7.93
CA PRO A 25 -19.50 -30.00 -8.77
C PRO A 25 -20.94 -30.53 -8.57
N GLN A 26 -21.50 -30.35 -7.37
CA GLN A 26 -22.77 -30.96 -7.01
C GLN A 26 -24.00 -30.04 -7.15
N GLY A 27 -23.80 -28.78 -7.58
CA GLY A 27 -24.91 -27.81 -7.57
C GLY A 27 -25.50 -27.55 -6.19
N GLY A 28 -26.37 -26.58 -6.06
CA GLY A 28 -27.10 -26.31 -4.81
C GLY A 28 -26.35 -25.45 -3.78
N GLY A 29 -27.04 -25.18 -2.64
CA GLY A 29 -26.56 -24.29 -1.58
C GLY A 29 -26.82 -22.81 -1.84
N ARG A 30 -26.59 -21.97 -0.80
CA ARG A 30 -26.83 -20.52 -0.87
C ARG A 30 -25.97 -19.87 -1.94
N ARG A 31 -26.56 -18.99 -2.76
CA ARG A 31 -25.85 -18.19 -3.79
C ARG A 31 -24.70 -17.42 -3.15
N ARG A 32 -23.54 -17.43 -3.81
CA ARG A 32 -22.36 -16.66 -3.41
C ARG A 32 -22.65 -15.16 -3.57
N HIS A 33 -22.29 -14.35 -2.58
CA HIS A 33 -22.30 -12.89 -2.74
C HIS A 33 -21.34 -12.48 -3.86
N GLY A 34 -21.72 -11.47 -4.64
CA GLY A 34 -20.90 -10.91 -5.69
C GLY A 34 -19.57 -10.37 -5.16
N ASP A 35 -18.55 -10.40 -6.01
CA ASP A 35 -17.20 -9.99 -5.61
C ASP A 35 -17.11 -8.47 -5.43
N ARG A 36 -17.94 -7.68 -6.11
CA ARG A 36 -18.01 -6.22 -5.96
C ARG A 36 -18.55 -5.84 -4.57
N GLU A 37 -19.61 -6.46 -4.11
CA GLU A 37 -20.17 -6.23 -2.78
C GLU A 37 -19.20 -6.64 -1.68
N VAL A 38 -18.51 -7.75 -1.87
CA VAL A 38 -17.45 -8.21 -0.95
C VAL A 38 -16.28 -7.25 -0.93
N LEU A 39 -15.83 -6.76 -2.09
CA LEU A 39 -14.76 -5.75 -2.17
C LEU A 39 -15.16 -4.46 -1.45
N ALA A 40 -16.39 -3.97 -1.69
CA ALA A 40 -16.92 -2.78 -1.02
C ALA A 40 -16.97 -2.95 0.50
N ALA A 41 -17.40 -4.12 0.98
CA ALA A 41 -17.38 -4.46 2.41
C ALA A 41 -15.95 -4.43 3.00
N ILE A 42 -14.96 -4.97 2.27
CA ILE A 42 -13.55 -4.96 2.70
C ILE A 42 -12.99 -3.54 2.69
N VAL A 43 -13.26 -2.73 1.66
CA VAL A 43 -12.87 -1.32 1.58
C VAL A 43 -13.49 -0.53 2.73
N PHE A 44 -14.75 -0.78 3.06
CA PHE A 44 -15.41 -0.18 4.21
C PHE A 44 -14.70 -0.51 5.52
N VAL A 45 -14.36 -1.78 5.78
CA VAL A 45 -13.59 -2.18 6.97
C VAL A 45 -12.22 -1.49 7.00
N ALA A 46 -11.53 -1.39 5.86
CA ALA A 46 -10.24 -0.72 5.75
C ALA A 46 -10.33 0.78 6.10
N THR A 47 -11.34 1.46 5.60
CA THR A 47 -11.50 2.92 5.73
C THR A 47 -12.15 3.33 7.05
N SER A 48 -13.19 2.63 7.50
CA SER A 48 -13.89 2.94 8.76
C SER A 48 -13.12 2.46 10.01
N GLY A 49 -12.29 1.41 9.86
CA GLY A 49 -11.60 0.76 10.97
C GLY A 49 -12.48 -0.13 11.84
N CYS A 50 -13.73 -0.37 11.45
CA CYS A 50 -14.65 -1.24 12.20
C CYS A 50 -14.13 -2.69 12.26
N THR A 51 -14.61 -3.45 13.22
CA THR A 51 -14.33 -4.89 13.27
C THR A 51 -15.21 -5.65 12.28
N TRP A 52 -14.78 -6.84 11.87
CA TRP A 52 -15.57 -7.66 10.95
C TRP A 52 -17.01 -7.93 11.43
N PRO A 53 -17.27 -8.23 12.73
CA PRO A 53 -18.64 -8.37 13.21
C PRO A 53 -19.49 -7.11 13.13
N GLN A 54 -18.87 -5.92 13.15
CA GLN A 54 -19.57 -4.63 13.05
C GLN A 54 -19.86 -4.21 11.60
N LEU A 55 -19.46 -5.01 10.60
CA LEU A 55 -19.79 -4.71 9.22
C LEU A 55 -21.31 -4.70 9.01
N PRO A 56 -21.90 -3.59 8.50
CA PRO A 56 -23.35 -3.51 8.28
C PRO A 56 -23.77 -4.36 7.06
N SER A 57 -24.10 -5.62 7.28
CA SER A 57 -24.50 -6.56 6.22
C SER A 57 -25.69 -6.09 5.40
N ALA A 58 -26.62 -5.34 6.01
CA ALA A 58 -27.75 -4.74 5.29
C ALA A 58 -27.32 -3.77 4.17
N SER A 59 -26.17 -3.11 4.32
CA SER A 59 -25.64 -2.15 3.32
C SER A 59 -24.82 -2.81 2.22
N PHE A 60 -24.25 -3.99 2.48
CA PHE A 60 -23.28 -4.64 1.57
C PHE A 60 -23.71 -6.04 1.11
N GLY A 61 -24.66 -6.68 1.77
CA GLY A 61 -25.07 -8.05 1.51
C GLY A 61 -24.27 -9.11 2.27
N PRO A 62 -22.94 -9.24 2.13
CA PRO A 62 -22.17 -10.24 2.86
C PRO A 62 -22.06 -9.91 4.35
N SER A 63 -22.12 -10.95 5.19
CA SER A 63 -21.76 -10.85 6.60
C SER A 63 -20.26 -10.58 6.79
N GLY A 64 -19.87 -10.03 7.95
CA GLY A 64 -18.47 -9.81 8.27
C GLY A 64 -17.61 -11.09 8.21
N ALA A 65 -18.16 -12.23 8.59
CA ALA A 65 -17.48 -13.52 8.47
C ALA A 65 -17.24 -13.92 7.00
N THR A 66 -18.22 -13.68 6.13
CA THR A 66 -18.09 -13.92 4.68
C THR A 66 -17.06 -13.00 4.06
N ALA A 67 -17.13 -11.70 4.36
CA ALA A 67 -16.15 -10.71 3.87
C ALA A 67 -14.73 -11.04 4.36
N HIS A 68 -14.56 -11.42 5.64
CA HIS A 68 -13.25 -11.81 6.18
C HIS A 68 -12.68 -13.08 5.53
N ARG A 69 -13.52 -14.08 5.24
CA ARG A 69 -13.09 -15.29 4.54
C ARG A 69 -12.56 -14.94 3.15
N ARG A 70 -13.29 -14.13 2.38
CA ARG A 70 -12.87 -13.68 1.04
C ARG A 70 -11.61 -12.82 1.09
N PHE A 71 -11.52 -11.90 2.05
CA PHE A 71 -10.31 -11.13 2.31
C PHE A 71 -9.09 -12.04 2.54
N THR A 72 -9.27 -13.13 3.31
CA THR A 72 -8.21 -14.11 3.57
C THR A 72 -7.83 -14.88 2.32
N GLU A 73 -8.79 -15.32 1.50
CA GLU A 73 -8.57 -16.01 0.23
C GLU A 73 -7.77 -15.11 -0.72
N TRP A 74 -8.20 -13.87 -0.92
CA TRP A 74 -7.57 -12.90 -1.81
C TRP A 74 -6.19 -12.45 -1.31
N SER A 75 -5.98 -12.43 0.01
CA SER A 75 -4.66 -12.14 0.58
C SER A 75 -3.65 -13.24 0.30
N LYS A 76 -4.05 -14.52 0.36
CA LYS A 76 -3.21 -15.67 0.04
C LYS A 76 -2.74 -15.66 -1.42
N THR A 77 -3.61 -15.27 -2.34
CA THR A 77 -3.33 -15.22 -3.79
C THR A 77 -2.71 -13.89 -4.25
N ARG A 78 -2.33 -13.03 -3.28
CA ARG A 78 -1.68 -11.73 -3.52
C ARG A 78 -2.51 -10.77 -4.41
N VAL A 79 -3.83 -10.89 -4.39
CA VAL A 79 -4.76 -10.03 -5.17
C VAL A 79 -4.49 -8.56 -4.89
N TRP A 80 -4.29 -8.17 -3.64
CA TRP A 80 -4.09 -6.77 -3.25
C TRP A 80 -2.85 -6.13 -3.87
N ALA A 81 -1.74 -6.87 -3.95
CA ALA A 81 -0.52 -6.41 -4.62
C ALA A 81 -0.71 -6.32 -6.15
N LYS A 82 -1.42 -7.27 -6.74
CA LYS A 82 -1.78 -7.23 -8.17
C LYS A 82 -2.70 -6.06 -8.48
N PHE A 83 -3.68 -5.80 -7.63
CA PHE A 83 -4.62 -4.70 -7.76
C PHE A 83 -3.91 -3.34 -7.67
N HIS A 84 -3.06 -3.15 -6.66
CA HIS A 84 -2.23 -1.94 -6.54
C HIS A 84 -1.39 -1.71 -7.81
N ARG A 85 -0.77 -2.77 -8.34
CA ARG A 85 0.00 -2.68 -9.58
C ARG A 85 -0.85 -2.25 -10.77
N LEU A 86 -2.09 -2.73 -10.91
CA LEU A 86 -2.96 -2.33 -12.02
C LEU A 86 -3.29 -0.84 -11.95
N VAL A 87 -3.59 -0.31 -10.76
CA VAL A 87 -3.83 1.13 -10.59
C VAL A 87 -2.57 1.94 -10.91
N LEU A 88 -1.38 1.46 -10.51
CA LEU A 88 -0.11 2.07 -10.93
C LEU A 88 0.12 1.99 -12.44
N ASP A 89 -0.30 0.90 -13.10
CA ASP A 89 -0.21 0.74 -14.55
C ASP A 89 -1.08 1.78 -15.27
N GLU A 90 -2.28 2.10 -14.76
CA GLU A 90 -3.13 3.17 -15.31
C GLU A 90 -2.48 4.55 -15.14
N LEU A 91 -2.03 4.89 -13.94
CA LEU A 91 -1.28 6.14 -13.69
C LEU A 91 -0.04 6.27 -14.58
N GLY A 92 0.71 5.19 -14.73
CA GLY A 92 1.91 5.18 -15.56
C GLY A 92 1.63 5.33 -17.04
N SER A 93 0.53 4.75 -17.56
CA SER A 93 0.08 4.88 -18.95
C SER A 93 -0.35 6.32 -19.29
N ARG A 94 -0.94 7.02 -18.31
CA ARG A 94 -1.29 8.45 -18.40
C ARG A 94 -0.08 9.38 -18.22
N GLY A 95 1.07 8.86 -17.75
CA GLY A 95 2.30 9.63 -17.50
C GLY A 95 2.31 10.38 -16.16
N GLU A 96 1.44 10.02 -15.23
CA GLU A 96 1.27 10.68 -13.94
C GLU A 96 2.26 10.24 -12.86
N LEU A 97 3.13 9.29 -13.15
CA LEU A 97 4.18 8.85 -12.24
C LEU A 97 5.52 9.51 -12.56
N ASP A 98 6.04 10.30 -11.65
CA ASP A 98 7.35 10.95 -11.79
C ASP A 98 8.47 10.10 -11.17
N TRP A 99 9.21 9.43 -12.03
CA TRP A 99 10.33 8.55 -11.67
C TRP A 99 11.66 9.28 -11.44
N SER A 100 11.70 10.61 -11.52
CA SER A 100 12.93 11.39 -11.34
C SER A 100 13.53 11.17 -9.95
N ARG A 101 12.69 10.97 -8.93
CA ARG A 101 13.09 10.65 -7.56
C ARG A 101 12.01 9.84 -6.85
N CYS A 102 12.46 9.07 -5.86
CA CYS A 102 11.60 8.41 -4.88
C CYS A 102 12.05 8.78 -3.47
N ALA A 103 11.16 8.60 -2.50
CA ALA A 103 11.48 8.70 -1.09
C ALA A 103 11.14 7.38 -0.39
N ILE A 104 11.97 6.99 0.59
CA ILE A 104 11.75 5.84 1.46
C ILE A 104 11.60 6.32 2.90
N ASP A 105 10.60 5.77 3.60
CA ASP A 105 10.41 6.01 5.03
C ASP A 105 9.59 4.88 5.67
N SER A 106 9.47 4.91 7.00
CA SER A 106 8.67 3.95 7.75
C SER A 106 7.84 4.64 8.83
N VAL A 107 6.73 4.00 9.20
CA VAL A 107 5.89 4.42 10.30
C VAL A 107 5.60 3.25 11.24
N ASN A 108 5.72 3.50 12.55
CA ASN A 108 5.44 2.51 13.58
C ASN A 108 3.94 2.43 13.87
N MET A 109 3.41 1.20 13.90
CA MET A 109 2.02 0.91 14.27
C MET A 109 2.00 0.01 15.50
N ARG A 110 1.28 0.42 16.54
CA ARG A 110 1.07 -0.41 17.72
C ARG A 110 0.27 -1.66 17.36
N ALA A 111 0.77 -2.84 17.72
CA ALA A 111 0.07 -4.11 17.55
C ALA A 111 -0.69 -4.44 18.84
N LEU A 112 -2.02 -4.47 18.76
CA LEU A 112 -2.87 -4.80 19.93
C LEU A 112 -2.87 -6.30 20.22
N LYS A 113 -2.64 -7.11 19.19
CA LYS A 113 -2.50 -8.57 19.31
C LYS A 113 -1.13 -8.96 18.76
N ARG A 114 -0.37 -9.72 19.54
CA ARG A 114 0.90 -10.29 19.06
C ARG A 114 0.65 -11.16 17.82
N GLY A 115 1.64 -11.25 16.95
CA GLY A 115 1.55 -12.05 15.72
C GLY A 115 2.84 -12.01 14.93
N SER A 116 2.85 -12.59 13.73
CA SER A 116 4.01 -12.58 12.85
C SER A 116 4.41 -11.14 12.46
N LEU A 117 5.70 -10.86 12.39
CA LEU A 117 6.27 -9.53 12.13
C LEU A 117 5.78 -8.46 13.12
N THR A 118 5.70 -8.79 14.40
CA THR A 118 5.58 -7.84 15.51
C THR A 118 6.81 -7.96 16.41
N GLY A 119 7.21 -6.87 17.04
CA GLY A 119 8.32 -6.85 17.98
C GLY A 119 8.23 -5.67 18.93
N PRO A 120 9.04 -5.62 20.01
CA PRO A 120 9.07 -4.50 20.95
C PRO A 120 9.46 -3.22 20.23
N ASN A 121 8.65 -2.17 20.40
CA ASN A 121 8.90 -0.87 19.77
C ASN A 121 9.80 -0.02 20.67
N PRO A 122 11.02 0.32 20.24
CA PRO A 122 11.94 1.10 21.06
C PRO A 122 11.44 2.54 21.31
N VAL A 123 10.57 3.09 20.45
CA VAL A 123 10.00 4.44 20.61
C VAL A 123 8.64 4.45 21.30
N ASP A 124 8.05 3.30 21.64
CA ASP A 124 6.78 3.16 22.38
C ASP A 124 6.94 2.29 23.63
N ARG A 125 7.95 2.58 24.45
CA ARG A 125 8.20 1.91 25.73
C ARG A 125 8.21 0.38 25.66
N GLY A 126 8.73 -0.18 24.58
CA GLY A 126 8.81 -1.63 24.38
C GLY A 126 7.48 -2.32 24.05
N LYS A 127 6.38 -1.58 23.87
CA LYS A 127 5.10 -2.17 23.43
C LYS A 127 5.23 -2.80 22.07
N TYR A 128 4.55 -3.93 21.88
CA TYR A 128 4.61 -4.63 20.59
C TYR A 128 4.02 -3.82 19.46
N GLY A 129 4.74 -3.73 18.37
CA GLY A 129 4.37 -2.99 17.17
C GLY A 129 4.90 -3.63 15.89
N SER A 130 4.47 -3.05 14.79
CA SER A 130 4.99 -3.31 13.45
C SER A 130 5.33 -2.00 12.76
N LYS A 131 6.23 -2.05 11.80
CA LYS A 131 6.50 -0.93 10.90
C LYS A 131 5.84 -1.18 9.55
N ILE A 132 5.25 -0.14 8.99
CA ILE A 132 4.92 -0.04 7.58
C ILE A 132 6.07 0.71 6.92
N HIS A 133 6.69 0.10 5.92
CA HIS A 133 7.73 0.71 5.11
C HIS A 133 7.18 1.04 3.74
N LEU A 134 7.48 2.23 3.22
CA LEU A 134 7.00 2.71 1.93
C LEU A 134 8.14 3.25 1.07
N ILE A 135 8.00 3.04 -0.24
CA ILE A 135 8.65 3.88 -1.26
C ILE A 135 7.55 4.59 -2.03
N THR A 136 7.69 5.91 -2.13
CA THR A 136 6.81 6.76 -2.94
C THR A 136 7.59 7.35 -4.10
N GLU A 137 6.92 7.61 -5.23
CA GLU A 137 7.48 8.43 -6.30
C GLU A 137 7.47 9.92 -5.88
N ARG A 138 7.92 10.82 -6.78
CA ARG A 138 8.14 12.24 -6.48
C ARG A 138 6.92 12.98 -5.92
N THR A 139 5.72 12.65 -6.37
CA THR A 139 4.48 13.32 -5.93
C THR A 139 3.84 12.68 -4.71
N GLY A 140 4.41 11.57 -4.20
CA GLY A 140 3.96 10.87 -2.98
C GLY A 140 3.10 9.64 -3.24
N LEU A 141 2.91 9.23 -4.50
CA LEU A 141 2.16 8.01 -4.77
C LEU A 141 2.96 6.77 -4.37
N PRO A 142 2.40 5.85 -3.56
CA PRO A 142 3.11 4.67 -3.10
C PRO A 142 3.41 3.69 -4.25
N LEU A 143 4.69 3.38 -4.45
CA LEU A 143 5.16 2.41 -5.45
C LEU A 143 5.38 1.02 -4.87
N SER A 144 5.84 0.94 -3.63
CA SER A 144 6.16 -0.31 -2.95
C SER A 144 5.88 -0.19 -1.46
N VAL A 145 5.39 -1.26 -0.88
CA VAL A 145 5.06 -1.34 0.54
C VAL A 145 5.56 -2.66 1.13
N GLY A 146 6.03 -2.59 2.37
CA GLY A 146 6.45 -3.75 3.15
C GLY A 146 6.14 -3.57 4.62
N ILE A 147 6.23 -4.63 5.40
CA ILE A 147 6.05 -4.61 6.85
C ILE A 147 7.16 -5.36 7.55
N SER A 148 7.49 -4.91 8.76
CA SER A 148 8.42 -5.59 9.66
C SER A 148 7.97 -5.51 11.12
N GLY A 149 8.66 -6.19 12.02
CA GLY A 149 8.52 -5.93 13.46
C GLY A 149 9.06 -4.53 13.80
N ALA A 150 8.50 -3.88 14.82
CA ALA A 150 8.92 -2.55 15.24
C ALA A 150 10.38 -2.47 15.70
N ASN A 151 10.95 -3.59 16.15
CA ASN A 151 12.36 -3.74 16.55
C ASN A 151 13.34 -3.88 15.37
N VAL A 152 12.83 -4.08 14.15
CA VAL A 152 13.69 -4.23 12.97
C VAL A 152 14.19 -2.87 12.52
N HIS A 153 15.49 -2.75 12.23
CA HIS A 153 16.07 -1.49 11.78
C HIS A 153 15.61 -1.16 10.34
N ASP A 154 15.26 0.12 10.08
CA ASP A 154 14.67 0.56 8.82
C ASP A 154 15.54 0.29 7.59
N SER A 155 16.87 0.32 7.75
CA SER A 155 17.83 0.02 6.68
C SER A 155 17.63 -1.37 6.05
N GLN A 156 17.12 -2.35 6.82
CA GLN A 156 16.86 -3.70 6.31
C GLN A 156 15.73 -3.74 5.29
N ALA A 157 14.84 -2.75 5.29
CA ALA A 157 13.73 -2.67 4.36
C ALA A 157 14.11 -2.08 2.99
N LEU A 158 15.23 -1.34 2.87
CA LEU A 158 15.56 -0.61 1.64
C LEU A 158 15.65 -1.53 0.42
N ILE A 159 16.48 -2.57 0.50
CA ILE A 159 16.69 -3.50 -0.62
C ILE A 159 15.40 -4.22 -1.01
N PRO A 160 14.67 -4.88 -0.08
CA PRO A 160 13.40 -5.53 -0.40
C PRO A 160 12.37 -4.59 -1.01
N LEU A 161 12.26 -3.34 -0.52
CA LEU A 161 11.30 -2.38 -1.04
C LEU A 161 11.64 -1.92 -2.46
N VAL A 162 12.90 -1.61 -2.74
CA VAL A 162 13.33 -1.22 -4.10
C VAL A 162 13.12 -2.37 -5.08
N GLN A 163 13.42 -3.61 -4.67
CA GLN A 163 13.14 -4.81 -5.47
C GLN A 163 11.64 -5.06 -5.64
N GLY A 164 10.85 -4.68 -4.64
CA GLY A 164 9.38 -4.78 -4.61
C GLY A 164 8.66 -3.79 -5.50
N ILE A 165 9.32 -2.76 -6.03
CA ILE A 165 8.71 -1.85 -7.01
C ILE A 165 8.28 -2.65 -8.24
N PRO A 166 6.97 -2.70 -8.57
CA PRO A 166 6.51 -3.46 -9.72
C PRO A 166 6.96 -2.82 -11.04
N PRO A 167 7.11 -3.59 -12.12
CA PRO A 167 7.27 -3.03 -13.45
C PRO A 167 5.96 -2.39 -13.91
N VAL A 168 5.89 -1.07 -13.88
CA VAL A 168 4.71 -0.25 -14.17
C VAL A 168 4.72 0.20 -15.63
N ARG A 169 3.56 0.22 -16.29
CA ARG A 169 3.39 0.78 -17.63
C ARG A 169 3.94 2.20 -17.69
N SER A 170 4.42 2.59 -18.85
CA SER A 170 4.86 3.94 -19.14
C SER A 170 4.05 4.46 -20.32
N ARG A 171 3.83 5.77 -20.39
CA ARG A 171 3.13 6.41 -21.53
C ARG A 171 3.76 6.05 -22.88
N ARG A 172 5.08 5.92 -22.90
CA ARG A 172 5.85 5.50 -24.09
C ARG A 172 6.97 4.55 -23.67
N GLY A 173 7.19 3.48 -24.42
CA GLY A 173 8.31 2.56 -24.26
C GLY A 173 8.12 1.48 -23.19
N ARG A 174 9.24 1.00 -22.66
CA ARG A 174 9.27 -0.14 -21.72
C ARG A 174 8.67 0.20 -20.35
N ARG A 175 8.16 -0.81 -19.65
CA ARG A 175 7.72 -0.69 -18.26
C ARG A 175 8.86 -0.14 -17.37
N ARG A 176 8.52 0.76 -16.46
CA ARG A 176 9.46 1.38 -15.53
C ARG A 176 9.33 0.75 -14.15
N ARG A 177 10.46 0.55 -13.47
CA ARG A 177 10.50 0.11 -12.06
C ARG A 177 11.69 0.71 -11.30
N ARG A 178 12.43 1.60 -11.91
CA ARG A 178 13.64 2.18 -11.35
C ARG A 178 13.53 3.69 -11.28
N PRO A 179 13.60 4.27 -10.06
CA PRO A 179 13.70 5.72 -9.90
C PRO A 179 15.10 6.22 -10.27
N GLY A 180 15.20 7.47 -10.67
CA GLY A 180 16.49 8.12 -10.91
C GLY A 180 17.29 8.36 -9.62
N LYS A 181 16.58 8.73 -8.53
CA LYS A 181 17.16 9.04 -7.21
C LYS A 181 16.33 8.41 -6.11
N LEU A 182 16.94 8.01 -4.99
CA LEU A 182 16.26 7.57 -3.79
C LEU A 182 16.66 8.45 -2.60
N HIS A 183 15.68 9.15 -2.02
CA HIS A 183 15.81 9.95 -0.82
C HIS A 183 15.46 9.11 0.41
N GLY A 184 16.27 9.20 1.45
CA GLY A 184 16.05 8.54 2.74
C GLY A 184 16.69 9.32 3.87
N ASP A 185 16.29 9.03 5.09
CA ASP A 185 16.86 9.63 6.28
C ASP A 185 18.20 8.98 6.69
N LYS A 186 18.77 9.42 7.82
CA LYS A 186 20.01 8.90 8.39
C LYS A 186 19.92 7.44 8.81
N GLY A 187 18.72 6.90 9.02
CA GLY A 187 18.49 5.48 9.32
C GLY A 187 18.90 4.54 8.19
N TYR A 188 18.94 5.05 6.97
CA TYR A 188 19.37 4.30 5.78
C TYR A 188 20.85 4.54 5.39
N ASP A 189 21.62 5.35 6.18
CA ASP A 189 23.00 5.70 5.84
C ASP A 189 23.99 4.57 6.15
N TYR A 190 24.12 3.66 5.20
CA TYR A 190 25.09 2.56 5.20
C TYR A 190 25.79 2.47 3.84
N ASN A 191 27.12 2.29 3.86
CA ASN A 191 27.94 2.25 2.64
C ASN A 191 27.51 1.13 1.68
N HIS A 192 27.15 -0.04 2.19
CA HIS A 192 26.68 -1.16 1.36
C HIS A 192 25.36 -0.83 0.64
N LEU A 193 24.43 -0.12 1.31
CA LEU A 193 23.16 0.29 0.68
C LEU A 193 23.40 1.35 -0.41
N ARG A 194 24.29 2.31 -0.15
CA ARG A 194 24.68 3.32 -1.16
C ARG A 194 25.32 2.68 -2.38
N ARG A 195 26.22 1.71 -2.16
CA ARG A 195 26.86 0.94 -3.25
C ARG A 195 25.80 0.17 -4.03
N TRP A 196 24.95 -0.59 -3.35
CA TRP A 196 23.89 -1.38 -3.96
C TRP A 196 22.94 -0.55 -4.81
N LEU A 197 22.59 0.68 -4.42
CA LEU A 197 21.77 1.61 -5.21
C LEU A 197 22.52 2.08 -6.46
N ARG A 198 23.81 2.46 -6.32
CA ARG A 198 24.62 2.93 -7.48
C ARG A 198 24.79 1.82 -8.52
N ASP A 199 25.03 0.59 -8.11
CA ASP A 199 25.14 -0.58 -8.99
C ASP A 199 23.86 -0.77 -9.84
N ARG A 200 22.72 -0.30 -9.33
CA ARG A 200 21.43 -0.29 -10.03
C ARG A 200 21.13 1.03 -10.74
N ARG A 201 22.10 1.92 -10.85
CA ARG A 201 21.96 3.25 -11.45
C ARG A 201 20.86 4.08 -10.77
N ILE A 202 20.71 3.95 -9.44
CA ILE A 202 19.86 4.78 -8.59
C ILE A 202 20.76 5.68 -7.78
N THR A 203 20.64 7.00 -7.94
CA THR A 203 21.46 7.95 -7.18
C THR A 203 20.99 7.99 -5.72
N PRO A 204 21.81 7.57 -4.72
CA PRO A 204 21.41 7.65 -3.32
C PRO A 204 21.47 9.10 -2.83
N ARG A 205 20.34 9.62 -2.37
CA ARG A 205 20.17 10.91 -1.69
C ARG A 205 19.76 10.66 -0.23
N ILE A 206 20.55 9.86 0.44
CA ILE A 206 20.37 9.50 1.86
C ILE A 206 21.15 10.50 2.69
N ALA A 207 20.55 11.00 3.77
CA ALA A 207 21.24 11.90 4.70
C ALA A 207 22.44 11.22 5.35
N ARG A 208 23.55 11.95 5.52
CA ARG A 208 24.75 11.42 6.18
C ARG A 208 24.69 11.62 7.68
N LYS A 209 25.08 10.58 8.41
CA LYS A 209 25.29 10.68 9.86
C LYS A 209 26.47 11.62 10.14
N GLY A 210 26.27 12.58 11.04
CA GLY A 210 27.32 13.50 11.49
C GLY A 210 27.55 14.75 10.63
N THR A 211 27.10 14.80 9.37
CA THR A 211 27.43 15.90 8.44
C THR A 211 26.21 16.70 7.97
N ASP A 212 25.04 16.10 7.78
CA ASP A 212 23.89 16.80 7.23
C ASP A 212 22.99 17.41 8.31
N SER A 213 22.68 18.72 8.16
CA SER A 213 21.71 19.39 9.02
C SER A 213 20.28 18.90 8.72
N THR A 214 19.45 18.87 9.75
CA THR A 214 18.03 18.48 9.65
C THR A 214 17.22 19.43 8.75
N GLN A 215 17.65 20.69 8.59
CA GLN A 215 16.94 21.72 7.82
C GLN A 215 16.93 21.47 6.30
N ARG A 216 17.99 20.90 5.72
CA ARG A 216 18.04 20.62 4.27
C ARG A 216 17.29 19.34 3.87
N LEU A 217 17.05 18.43 4.82
CA LEU A 217 16.37 17.16 4.58
C LEU A 217 14.86 17.30 4.42
N GLY A 218 14.24 18.31 5.07
CA GLY A 218 12.80 18.56 5.04
C GLY A 218 12.23 18.80 3.64
N ARG A 219 13.03 19.40 2.75
CA ARG A 219 12.59 19.83 1.40
C ARG A 219 12.02 18.72 0.50
N HIS A 220 12.35 17.45 0.75
CA HIS A 220 11.91 16.32 -0.07
C HIS A 220 11.22 15.23 0.72
N ARG A 221 11.28 15.28 2.07
CA ARG A 221 10.65 14.31 2.96
C ARG A 221 9.17 14.57 3.18
N TRP A 222 8.74 15.84 3.14
CA TRP A 222 7.34 16.19 3.32
C TRP A 222 6.38 15.37 2.43
N THR A 223 6.87 14.96 1.26
CA THR A 223 6.07 14.18 0.29
C THR A 223 5.70 12.80 0.84
N ILE A 224 6.66 12.08 1.42
CA ILE A 224 6.38 10.76 2.00
C ILE A 224 5.67 10.87 3.35
N GLU A 225 5.95 11.92 4.13
CA GLU A 225 5.22 12.23 5.37
C GLU A 225 3.74 12.49 5.07
N ARG A 226 3.44 13.22 4.01
CA ARG A 226 2.07 13.40 3.51
C ARG A 226 1.42 12.07 3.11
N THR A 227 2.16 11.17 2.47
CA THR A 227 1.65 9.84 2.11
C THR A 227 1.35 9.01 3.36
N MET A 228 2.17 9.11 4.40
CA MET A 228 1.87 8.48 5.69
C MET A 228 0.58 9.04 6.32
N ALA A 229 0.36 10.35 6.19
CA ALA A 229 -0.91 10.97 6.62
C ALA A 229 -2.09 10.45 5.78
N TRP A 230 -1.94 10.26 4.48
CA TRP A 230 -2.99 9.67 3.63
C TRP A 230 -3.29 8.22 4.02
N LEU A 231 -2.28 7.42 4.40
CA LEU A 231 -2.50 6.07 4.93
C LEU A 231 -3.36 6.08 6.18
N ALA A 232 -3.22 7.10 7.03
CA ALA A 232 -4.05 7.26 8.22
C ALA A 232 -5.53 7.52 7.90
N GLY A 233 -5.89 7.92 6.67
CA GLY A 233 -7.26 7.93 6.18
C GLY A 233 -7.92 6.55 6.15
N CYS A 234 -7.13 5.48 6.11
CA CYS A 234 -7.58 4.11 6.33
C CYS A 234 -7.49 3.78 7.83
N ARG A 235 -8.56 4.05 8.58
CA ARG A 235 -8.58 3.93 10.05
C ARG A 235 -8.19 2.54 10.57
N ARG A 236 -8.34 1.51 9.75
CA ARG A 236 -7.88 0.15 10.07
C ARG A 236 -6.37 0.08 10.30
N LEU A 237 -5.59 1.01 9.74
CA LEU A 237 -4.15 1.08 9.89
C LEU A 237 -3.68 1.89 11.12
N HIS A 238 -4.58 2.59 11.86
CA HIS A 238 -4.19 3.33 13.08
C HIS A 238 -3.57 2.45 14.15
N ARG A 239 -4.00 1.18 14.20
CA ARG A 239 -3.46 0.13 15.07
C ARG A 239 -3.53 -1.19 14.35
N ARG A 240 -2.54 -2.04 14.57
CA ARG A 240 -2.55 -3.37 14.00
C ARG A 240 -3.38 -4.32 14.86
N TYR A 241 -4.46 -4.84 14.32
CA TYR A 241 -5.32 -5.87 14.93
C TYR A 241 -5.01 -7.27 14.39
N GLU A 242 -4.34 -7.36 13.25
CA GLU A 242 -4.10 -8.58 12.50
C GLU A 242 -2.93 -9.37 13.10
N ARG A 243 -3.18 -10.63 13.48
CA ARG A 243 -2.11 -11.54 13.91
C ARG A 243 -1.24 -12.00 12.73
N LYS A 244 -1.89 -12.22 11.56
CA LYS A 244 -1.18 -12.62 10.34
C LYS A 244 -0.57 -11.38 9.67
N ALA A 245 0.74 -11.41 9.42
CA ALA A 245 1.45 -10.33 8.72
C ALA A 245 0.86 -10.07 7.33
N GLY A 246 0.50 -11.13 6.60
CA GLY A 246 -0.12 -11.01 5.27
C GLY A 246 -1.45 -10.25 5.28
N HIS A 247 -2.25 -10.32 6.33
CA HIS A 247 -3.49 -9.56 6.46
C HIS A 247 -3.22 -8.07 6.72
N PHE A 248 -2.21 -7.76 7.55
CA PHE A 248 -1.83 -6.37 7.79
C PHE A 248 -1.23 -5.74 6.53
N LEU A 249 -0.38 -6.47 5.81
CA LEU A 249 0.14 -6.03 4.50
C LEU A 249 -0.98 -5.86 3.47
N ALA A 250 -2.01 -6.73 3.49
CA ALA A 250 -3.17 -6.61 2.61
C ALA A 250 -3.93 -5.30 2.83
N PHE A 251 -4.23 -4.93 4.09
CA PHE A 251 -4.85 -3.63 4.40
C PHE A 251 -3.96 -2.45 3.99
N THR A 252 -2.64 -2.56 4.19
CA THR A 252 -1.71 -1.52 3.74
C THR A 252 -1.71 -1.40 2.22
N SER A 253 -1.73 -2.52 1.49
CA SER A 253 -1.82 -2.53 0.02
C SER A 253 -3.14 -1.93 -0.47
N ILE A 254 -4.27 -2.22 0.19
CA ILE A 254 -5.57 -1.60 -0.11
C ILE A 254 -5.49 -0.08 0.06
N ALA A 255 -4.92 0.39 1.17
CA ALA A 255 -4.74 1.83 1.41
C ALA A 255 -3.88 2.49 0.32
N CYS A 256 -2.76 1.88 -0.06
CA CYS A 256 -1.92 2.34 -1.17
C CYS A 256 -2.69 2.39 -2.50
N THR A 257 -3.51 1.38 -2.77
CA THR A 257 -4.36 1.33 -3.97
C THR A 257 -5.36 2.49 -3.99
N LEU A 258 -6.04 2.75 -2.88
CA LEU A 258 -7.02 3.82 -2.77
C LEU A 258 -6.38 5.21 -2.90
N ILE A 259 -5.16 5.41 -2.37
CA ILE A 259 -4.39 6.65 -2.55
C ILE A 259 -4.09 6.87 -4.04
N CYS A 260 -3.59 5.85 -4.72
CA CYS A 260 -3.28 5.91 -6.14
C CYS A 260 -4.56 6.11 -6.99
N TYR A 261 -5.65 5.42 -6.66
CA TYR A 261 -6.91 5.54 -7.38
C TYR A 261 -7.53 6.93 -7.29
N ARG A 262 -7.50 7.57 -6.11
CA ARG A 262 -7.96 8.96 -5.96
C ARG A 262 -7.21 9.94 -6.86
N ARG A 263 -5.95 9.66 -7.17
CA ARG A 263 -5.19 10.46 -8.13
C ARG A 263 -5.72 10.31 -9.55
N LEU A 264 -6.08 9.08 -9.95
CA LEU A 264 -6.68 8.82 -11.27
C LEU A 264 -7.96 9.62 -11.49
N THR A 265 -8.86 9.62 -10.49
CA THR A 265 -10.15 10.32 -10.60
C THR A 265 -10.04 11.84 -10.52
N SER A 266 -9.10 12.37 -9.72
CA SER A 266 -8.91 13.83 -9.61
C SER A 266 -8.33 14.47 -10.88
N THR A 267 -7.75 13.71 -11.78
CA THR A 267 -7.22 14.19 -13.06
C THR A 267 -8.28 14.15 -14.16
N ASP A 268 -9.24 13.23 -14.06
CA ASP A 268 -10.35 13.15 -15.01
C ASP A 268 -11.29 14.36 -14.83
N ASP A 269 -11.59 14.76 -13.58
CA ASP A 269 -12.42 15.96 -13.29
C ASP A 269 -11.80 17.27 -13.84
N THR A 270 -10.46 17.36 -13.91
CA THR A 270 -9.79 18.55 -14.46
C THR A 270 -9.77 18.57 -16.00
N HIS A 271 -9.88 17.43 -16.66
CA HIS A 271 -9.97 17.36 -18.12
C HIS A 271 -11.39 17.60 -18.64
N GLU A 272 -12.42 17.16 -17.93
CA GLU A 272 -13.82 17.42 -18.30
C GLU A 272 -14.24 18.89 -18.07
N ALA A 273 -13.62 19.56 -17.08
CA ALA A 273 -13.87 20.99 -16.83
C ALA A 273 -13.16 21.94 -17.80
N SER A 274 -12.34 21.42 -18.76
CA SER A 274 -11.56 22.20 -19.72
C SER A 274 -12.01 22.00 -21.17
N VAL A 275 -13.14 21.34 -21.39
CA VAL A 275 -13.85 21.19 -22.67
C VAL A 275 -15.18 21.92 -22.58
#